data_7f7d934184f4835251700677e70de2e0
#
_entry.id   7f7d934184f4835251700677e70de2e0
#
_cell.length_a   1.000
_cell.length_b   1.000
_cell.length_c   1.000
_cell.angle_alpha   90.00
_cell.angle_beta   90.00
_cell.angle_gamma   90.00
#
_symmetry.space_group_name_H-M   'P 1'
#
loop_
_entity.id
_entity.type
_entity.pdbx_description
1 polymer ?
#
loop_
_entity_poly.entity_id
_entity_poly.type
_entity_poly.pdbx_seq_one_letter_code
_entity_poly.pdbx_strand_id
1 'polypeptide(L)'
;NEKGYYSFSISPGDSISIIYSCLGYNKAERIIPSAQADMRLNVQMNYTSFDLGEVSVTAIRKQTTTMESLNADKIKLLPDPSGGSIESLVVTFAGVSSNNELSSQYSVRGGSYDENIVYVNGIEVFRPLLIRSGQQEGLSFINPDLTEAVNFAAGGFEARYGDKMSSVLDITYKRPKIFEGSASASLLGANAYVGSSIGKFTQVTGFRFKSGRSILGTMDTDAEYDPKFIDLQTYITYQLAPKWEINFLGNLANNNYKFTPYSRETSFGTAEHPKNFKVYFDGRERDRFQTLFGALTLKHNPNENTELGLQASAFKSKEEEGYDIAGEYWLSENGAENPNDDASAAMSVGRYHEHARNRLNSTVMNVGHYGMARLLNNTLKWGATVQMEKINDKISEWEKRDSSGYSLPQTGNNVSVYSNLFSDNQIESTRFSAYAQDAFKFRTKQGLFTLVAGVRGSYWTYNKEFLFSPRASLGFIPNFDQDLTLRFATGLYYQSPFYKELRKVDKDKNGNNITVLNKDLKSQRSI
;
A
#
# COMPACT_ATOMS: atom_id res chain seq x y z
N ASN A 1 2.38 -38.39 22.91
CA ASN A 1 1.54 -37.65 23.83
C ASN A 1 2.18 -36.30 24.17
N GLU A 2 1.53 -35.48 24.95
CA GLU A 2 1.98 -34.10 25.34
C GLU A 2 3.34 -34.08 26.07
N LYS A 3 3.77 -35.21 26.62
CA LYS A 3 5.06 -35.38 27.33
C LYS A 3 6.16 -35.94 26.41
N GLY A 4 5.90 -36.13 25.12
CA GLY A 4 6.84 -36.63 24.14
C GLY A 4 7.02 -38.16 24.14
N TYR A 5 6.16 -38.90 24.86
CA TYR A 5 6.21 -40.37 24.79
C TYR A 5 5.47 -40.90 23.57
N TYR A 6 6.10 -41.82 22.86
CA TYR A 6 5.54 -42.55 21.74
C TYR A 6 5.78 -44.03 21.91
N SER A 7 4.93 -44.87 21.34
CA SER A 7 5.08 -46.32 21.29
C SER A 7 4.38 -46.83 20.03
N PHE A 8 5.04 -47.70 19.31
CA PHE A 8 4.49 -48.39 18.17
C PHE A 8 5.18 -49.74 17.99
N SER A 9 4.51 -50.70 17.39
CA SER A 9 5.03 -52.06 17.13
C SER A 9 5.31 -52.19 15.64
N ILE A 10 6.43 -52.84 15.31
CA ILE A 10 6.86 -53.12 13.95
C ILE A 10 7.25 -54.59 13.86
N SER A 11 7.11 -55.20 12.68
CA SER A 11 7.56 -56.55 12.45
C SER A 11 9.09 -56.62 12.44
N PRO A 12 9.71 -57.65 13.06
CA PRO A 12 11.17 -57.86 12.97
C PRO A 12 11.57 -58.10 11.52
N GLY A 13 12.63 -57.48 11.07
CA GLY A 13 13.12 -57.68 9.71
C GLY A 13 14.02 -56.54 9.22
N ASP A 14 13.69 -55.97 8.09
CA ASP A 14 14.50 -55.06 7.32
C ASP A 14 14.84 -53.72 8.01
N SER A 15 15.75 -52.98 7.38
CA SER A 15 16.10 -51.61 7.80
C SER A 15 14.90 -50.68 7.85
N ILE A 16 14.73 -49.97 8.97
CA ILE A 16 13.60 -49.09 9.23
C ILE A 16 14.11 -47.66 9.42
N SER A 17 13.51 -46.74 8.72
CA SER A 17 13.71 -45.30 8.97
C SER A 17 12.55 -44.75 9.76
N ILE A 18 12.83 -44.13 10.91
CA ILE A 18 11.87 -43.45 11.77
C ILE A 18 12.10 -41.96 11.66
N ILE A 19 11.10 -41.26 11.18
CA ILE A 19 11.13 -39.78 11.06
C ILE A 19 10.34 -39.18 12.22
N TYR A 20 11.03 -38.41 13.05
CA TYR A 20 10.42 -37.63 14.14
C TYR A 20 10.11 -36.23 13.64
N SER A 21 8.88 -35.81 13.81
CA SER A 21 8.43 -34.50 13.39
C SER A 21 7.58 -33.87 14.49
N CYS A 22 7.96 -32.68 14.90
CA CYS A 22 7.24 -31.89 15.89
C CYS A 22 7.24 -30.41 15.45
N LEU A 23 6.13 -29.73 15.68
CA LEU A 23 6.01 -28.33 15.32
C LEU A 23 7.03 -27.47 16.08
N GLY A 24 7.86 -26.73 15.35
CA GLY A 24 8.93 -25.89 15.92
C GLY A 24 10.27 -26.59 16.07
N TYR A 25 10.41 -27.83 15.55
CA TYR A 25 11.65 -28.59 15.59
C TYR A 25 12.04 -29.09 14.19
N ASN A 26 13.34 -29.21 13.92
CA ASN A 26 13.85 -29.85 12.71
C ASN A 26 13.48 -31.32 12.73
N LYS A 27 13.07 -31.86 11.56
CA LYS A 27 12.83 -33.30 11.44
C LYS A 27 14.12 -34.06 11.78
N ALA A 28 14.02 -35.03 12.67
CA ALA A 28 15.11 -35.94 12.99
C ALA A 28 14.81 -37.31 12.39
N GLU A 29 15.75 -37.90 11.69
CA GLU A 29 15.66 -39.25 11.13
C GLU A 29 16.59 -40.18 11.87
N ARG A 30 16.11 -41.39 12.17
CA ARG A 30 16.89 -42.49 12.74
C ARG A 30 16.68 -43.72 11.90
N ILE A 31 17.76 -44.23 11.35
CA ILE A 31 17.78 -45.49 10.60
C ILE A 31 18.23 -46.62 11.55
N ILE A 32 17.40 -47.64 11.67
CA ILE A 32 17.69 -48.87 12.43
C ILE A 32 17.91 -49.96 11.41
N PRO A 33 19.15 -50.48 11.29
CA PRO A 33 19.49 -51.45 10.22
C PRO A 33 18.78 -52.81 10.35
N SER A 34 18.44 -53.21 11.57
CA SER A 34 17.66 -54.42 11.86
C SER A 34 17.08 -54.33 13.26
N ALA A 35 15.76 -54.41 13.39
CA ALA A 35 15.07 -54.41 14.68
C ALA A 35 14.79 -55.89 15.06
N GLN A 36 15.52 -56.43 16.03
CA GLN A 36 15.37 -57.82 16.49
C GLN A 36 14.87 -57.94 17.94
N ALA A 37 14.73 -56.82 18.66
CA ALA A 37 14.26 -56.78 20.04
C ALA A 37 13.57 -55.45 20.34
N ASP A 38 12.81 -55.39 21.42
CA ASP A 38 12.23 -54.16 21.94
C ASP A 38 13.30 -53.11 22.23
N MET A 39 13.12 -51.91 21.69
CA MET A 39 14.08 -50.83 21.80
C MET A 39 13.43 -49.58 22.39
N ARG A 40 14.18 -48.88 23.22
CA ARG A 40 13.80 -47.54 23.68
C ARG A 40 14.71 -46.50 23.02
N LEU A 41 14.12 -45.65 22.23
CA LEU A 41 14.83 -44.59 21.53
C LEU A 41 14.47 -43.23 22.13
N ASN A 42 15.47 -42.52 22.62
CA ASN A 42 15.33 -41.12 23.01
C ASN A 42 15.94 -40.27 21.90
N VAL A 43 15.13 -39.37 21.33
CA VAL A 43 15.57 -38.50 20.24
C VAL A 43 15.48 -37.05 20.71
N GLN A 44 16.63 -36.39 20.66
CA GLN A 44 16.69 -34.96 20.88
C GLN A 44 16.47 -34.24 19.56
N MET A 45 15.45 -33.41 19.50
CA MET A 45 15.13 -32.60 18.31
C MET A 45 15.64 -31.17 18.53
N ASN A 46 16.30 -30.62 17.53
CA ASN A 46 16.79 -29.26 17.53
C ASN A 46 15.65 -28.31 17.16
N TYR A 47 15.57 -27.18 17.84
CA TYR A 47 14.58 -26.17 17.56
C TYR A 47 14.77 -25.63 16.14
N THR A 48 13.70 -25.60 15.36
CA THR A 48 13.73 -24.96 14.04
C THR A 48 13.67 -23.47 14.23
N SER A 49 14.72 -22.76 13.89
CA SER A 49 14.72 -21.31 13.77
C SER A 49 14.16 -20.90 12.41
N PHE A 50 12.95 -21.37 12.05
CA PHE A 50 12.35 -20.85 10.83
C PHE A 50 11.76 -19.48 11.11
N ASP A 51 12.27 -18.53 10.38
CA ASP A 51 11.59 -17.31 10.02
C ASP A 51 10.19 -17.67 9.48
N LEU A 52 9.18 -16.84 9.80
CA LEU A 52 7.77 -17.05 9.50
C LEU A 52 7.47 -17.12 7.98
N GLY A 53 8.20 -17.91 7.22
CA GLY A 53 8.02 -18.16 5.80
C GLY A 53 7.19 -19.41 5.48
N GLU A 54 6.81 -20.23 6.46
CA GLU A 54 5.99 -21.42 6.20
C GLU A 54 5.10 -21.72 7.40
N VAL A 55 3.97 -21.05 7.47
CA VAL A 55 2.90 -21.45 8.37
C VAL A 55 1.81 -22.10 7.53
N SER A 56 1.89 -23.41 7.38
CA SER A 56 0.69 -24.20 7.19
C SER A 56 -0.16 -24.04 8.46
N VAL A 57 -1.14 -23.16 8.41
CA VAL A 57 -1.94 -22.78 9.57
C VAL A 57 -2.98 -23.85 9.83
N THR A 58 -2.76 -24.65 10.86
CA THR A 58 -3.85 -25.38 11.53
C THR A 58 -3.95 -25.05 13.03
N ALA A 59 -3.15 -24.10 13.52
CA ALA A 59 -3.34 -23.54 14.86
C ALA A 59 -3.17 -22.04 14.79
N ILE A 60 -4.17 -21.29 15.19
CA ILE A 60 -4.08 -19.84 15.42
C ILE A 60 -3.02 -19.64 16.52
N ARG A 61 -1.79 -19.39 16.12
CA ARG A 61 -0.71 -19.08 17.07
C ARG A 61 -1.02 -17.74 17.69
N LYS A 62 -1.32 -17.72 18.97
CA LYS A 62 -1.56 -16.48 19.73
C LYS A 62 -0.36 -15.56 19.55
N GLN A 63 -0.55 -14.43 18.88
CA GLN A 63 0.50 -13.45 18.67
C GLN A 63 0.53 -12.49 19.86
N THR A 64 1.70 -12.34 20.44
CA THR A 64 1.95 -11.39 21.55
C THR A 64 2.37 -10.02 21.07
N THR A 65 2.65 -9.86 19.77
CA THR A 65 2.97 -8.57 19.15
C THR A 65 1.71 -7.84 18.69
N THR A 66 1.83 -6.56 18.40
CA THR A 66 0.72 -5.75 17.87
C THR A 66 0.35 -6.08 16.42
N MET A 67 1.20 -6.83 15.72
CA MET A 67 0.93 -7.33 14.37
C MET A 67 -0.08 -8.47 14.42
N GLU A 68 -1.11 -8.39 13.62
CA GLU A 68 -2.07 -9.48 13.39
C GLU A 68 -1.82 -10.11 12.03
N SER A 69 -1.74 -11.44 12.01
CA SER A 69 -1.52 -12.20 10.77
C SER A 69 -2.84 -12.66 10.17
N LEU A 70 -3.01 -12.42 8.89
CA LEU A 70 -4.17 -12.79 8.09
C LEU A 70 -3.77 -13.84 7.05
N ASN A 71 -4.65 -14.79 6.83
CA ASN A 71 -4.51 -15.69 5.69
C ASN A 71 -5.01 -14.98 4.42
N ALA A 72 -4.12 -14.84 3.44
CA ALA A 72 -4.42 -14.22 2.15
C ALA A 72 -5.53 -14.97 1.36
N ASP A 73 -5.71 -16.28 1.59
CA ASP A 73 -6.77 -17.05 0.93
C ASP A 73 -8.19 -16.56 1.29
N LYS A 74 -8.36 -15.90 2.44
CA LYS A 74 -9.64 -15.32 2.84
C LYS A 74 -10.11 -14.21 1.92
N ILE A 75 -9.22 -13.58 1.14
CA ILE A 75 -9.57 -12.56 0.15
C ILE A 75 -10.58 -13.09 -0.86
N LYS A 76 -10.41 -14.36 -1.27
CA LYS A 76 -11.30 -15.01 -2.24
C LYS A 76 -12.72 -15.24 -1.71
N LEU A 77 -12.92 -15.16 -0.39
CA LEU A 77 -14.20 -15.34 0.29
C LEU A 77 -14.92 -14.01 0.54
N LEU A 78 -14.23 -12.88 0.40
CA LEU A 78 -14.83 -11.56 0.60
C LEU A 78 -15.60 -11.14 -0.66
N PRO A 79 -16.83 -10.65 -0.52
CA PRO A 79 -17.53 -9.99 -1.61
C PRO A 79 -16.87 -8.61 -1.84
N ASP A 80 -15.94 -8.55 -2.76
CA ASP A 80 -15.23 -7.30 -3.10
C ASP A 80 -15.61 -6.88 -4.52
N PRO A 81 -16.38 -5.80 -4.69
CA PRO A 81 -16.73 -5.29 -6.00
C PRO A 81 -15.52 -4.78 -6.78
N SER A 82 -14.39 -4.53 -6.12
CA SER A 82 -13.14 -4.11 -6.76
C SER A 82 -12.36 -5.26 -7.41
N GLY A 83 -12.80 -6.51 -7.26
CA GLY A 83 -12.16 -7.70 -7.82
C GLY A 83 -11.14 -8.37 -6.89
N GLY A 84 -11.20 -8.11 -5.59
CA GLY A 84 -10.35 -8.67 -4.54
C GLY A 84 -9.08 -7.86 -4.32
N SER A 85 -9.00 -7.21 -3.17
CA SER A 85 -7.82 -6.47 -2.73
C SER A 85 -7.40 -6.87 -1.33
N ILE A 86 -6.13 -6.72 -1.00
CA ILE A 86 -5.64 -6.91 0.36
C ILE A 86 -6.26 -5.86 1.29
N GLU A 87 -6.47 -4.67 0.78
CA GLU A 87 -7.04 -3.54 1.52
C GLU A 87 -8.48 -3.82 1.95
N SER A 88 -9.29 -4.49 1.14
CA SER A 88 -10.64 -4.92 1.53
C SER A 88 -10.62 -5.93 2.68
N LEU A 89 -9.60 -6.80 2.74
CA LEU A 89 -9.38 -7.67 3.89
C LEU A 89 -9.00 -6.87 5.13
N VAL A 90 -8.15 -5.85 4.99
CA VAL A 90 -7.73 -4.98 6.10
C VAL A 90 -8.92 -4.20 6.69
N VAL A 91 -9.89 -3.79 5.88
CA VAL A 91 -11.12 -3.10 6.34
C VAL A 91 -11.97 -3.98 7.28
N THR A 92 -11.79 -5.30 7.30
CA THR A 92 -12.48 -6.17 8.26
C THR A 92 -11.95 -6.06 9.70
N PHE A 93 -10.83 -5.35 9.94
CA PHE A 93 -10.28 -5.16 11.28
C PHE A 93 -10.98 -4.05 12.05
N ALA A 94 -10.96 -4.19 13.38
CA ALA A 94 -11.48 -3.17 14.26
C ALA A 94 -10.70 -1.85 14.13
N GLY A 95 -11.41 -0.75 13.94
CA GLY A 95 -10.83 0.59 13.79
C GLY A 95 -10.31 0.90 12.39
N VAL A 96 -10.61 0.07 11.41
CA VAL A 96 -10.34 0.34 9.99
C VAL A 96 -11.65 0.64 9.27
N SER A 97 -11.62 1.64 8.41
CA SER A 97 -12.77 2.05 7.59
C SER A 97 -12.33 2.40 6.17
N SER A 98 -13.24 2.27 5.23
CA SER A 98 -13.09 2.77 3.87
C SER A 98 -14.32 3.62 3.52
N ASN A 99 -14.10 4.71 2.80
CA ASN A 99 -15.18 5.61 2.36
C ASN A 99 -15.73 5.25 0.99
N ASN A 100 -15.06 4.35 0.26
CA ASN A 100 -15.42 3.97 -1.08
C ASN A 100 -15.04 2.51 -1.33
N GLU A 101 -16.01 1.66 -1.63
CA GLU A 101 -15.81 0.23 -1.90
C GLU A 101 -15.00 -0.05 -3.18
N LEU A 102 -14.95 0.91 -4.10
CA LEU A 102 -14.17 0.78 -5.35
C LEU A 102 -12.72 1.27 -5.18
N SER A 103 -12.39 1.87 -4.03
CA SER A 103 -11.08 2.41 -3.71
C SER A 103 -10.26 1.43 -2.86
N SER A 104 -8.95 1.42 -3.09
CA SER A 104 -7.99 0.72 -2.23
C SER A 104 -7.60 1.53 -0.99
N GLN A 105 -8.17 2.72 -0.79
CA GLN A 105 -7.90 3.56 0.37
C GLN A 105 -8.58 3.03 1.62
N TYR A 106 -7.85 3.05 2.71
CA TYR A 106 -8.40 2.76 4.02
C TYR A 106 -7.84 3.72 5.08
N SER A 107 -8.67 4.04 6.04
CA SER A 107 -8.35 4.87 7.20
C SER A 107 -8.27 4.01 8.45
N VAL A 108 -7.29 4.25 9.30
CA VAL A 108 -7.09 3.50 10.53
C VAL A 108 -7.18 4.43 11.73
N ARG A 109 -8.12 4.15 12.63
CA ARG A 109 -8.37 4.92 13.86
C ARG A 109 -8.54 6.43 13.62
N GLY A 110 -9.17 6.79 12.50
CA GLY A 110 -9.41 8.19 12.13
C GLY A 110 -8.25 8.88 11.43
N GLY A 111 -7.13 8.20 11.20
CA GLY A 111 -6.03 8.71 10.39
C GLY A 111 -6.34 8.69 8.89
N SER A 112 -5.61 9.49 8.12
CA SER A 112 -5.73 9.53 6.67
C SER A 112 -5.07 8.30 6.02
N TYR A 113 -5.46 7.97 4.79
CA TYR A 113 -4.91 6.84 4.04
C TYR A 113 -3.39 6.95 3.81
N ASP A 114 -2.84 8.15 3.74
CA ASP A 114 -1.41 8.43 3.56
C ASP A 114 -0.58 8.24 4.83
N GLU A 115 -1.23 8.04 5.97
CA GLU A 115 -0.61 7.70 7.25
C GLU A 115 -0.32 6.20 7.41
N ASN A 116 -0.66 5.39 6.40
CA ASN A 116 -0.44 3.96 6.36
C ASN A 116 0.86 3.65 5.63
N ILE A 117 1.64 2.68 6.13
CA ILE A 117 2.86 2.22 5.48
C ILE A 117 2.71 0.78 4.99
N VAL A 118 3.26 0.51 3.83
CA VAL A 118 3.24 -0.81 3.20
C VAL A 118 4.66 -1.32 3.01
N TYR A 119 4.89 -2.55 3.44
CA TYR A 119 6.10 -3.32 3.17
C TYR A 119 5.76 -4.55 2.35
N VAL A 120 6.62 -4.90 1.41
CA VAL A 120 6.56 -6.16 0.66
C VAL A 120 7.91 -6.85 0.79
N ASN A 121 7.92 -8.05 1.39
CA ASN A 121 9.15 -8.81 1.68
C ASN A 121 10.23 -7.98 2.42
N GLY A 122 9.79 -7.14 3.37
CA GLY A 122 10.67 -6.27 4.15
C GLY A 122 11.16 -5.01 3.43
N ILE A 123 10.69 -4.76 2.21
CA ILE A 123 11.02 -3.57 1.41
C ILE A 123 9.87 -2.57 1.53
N GLU A 124 10.17 -1.35 1.97
CA GLU A 124 9.19 -0.27 2.01
C GLU A 124 8.77 0.13 0.59
N VAL A 125 7.47 0.18 0.35
CA VAL A 125 6.89 0.64 -0.91
C VAL A 125 6.60 2.12 -0.82
N PHE A 126 7.35 2.90 -1.59
CA PHE A 126 7.10 4.33 -1.69
C PHE A 126 5.79 4.58 -2.47
N ARG A 127 4.84 5.32 -1.87
CA ARG A 127 3.54 5.62 -2.45
C ARG A 127 2.81 4.37 -2.97
N PRO A 128 2.39 3.45 -2.09
CA PRO A 128 1.73 2.21 -2.48
C PRO A 128 0.40 2.42 -3.21
N LEU A 129 -0.20 3.59 -3.06
CA LEU A 129 -1.41 4.04 -3.73
C LEU A 129 -1.08 5.27 -4.57
N LEU A 130 -1.24 5.16 -5.88
CA LEU A 130 -1.18 6.29 -6.82
C LEU A 130 -2.59 6.81 -7.01
N ILE A 131 -2.93 7.82 -6.22
CA ILE A 131 -4.31 8.25 -6.08
C ILE A 131 -4.51 9.59 -6.72
N ARG A 132 -5.62 9.64 -7.45
CA ARG A 132 -6.35 10.85 -7.67
C ARG A 132 -7.78 10.67 -7.17
N SER A 133 -8.36 11.76 -6.64
CA SER A 133 -9.77 11.78 -6.26
C SER A 133 -10.66 11.51 -7.48
N GLY A 134 -11.22 10.33 -7.54
CA GLY A 134 -12.15 9.89 -8.55
C GLY A 134 -13.12 8.87 -7.97
N GLN A 135 -14.08 8.43 -8.75
CA GLN A 135 -15.03 7.40 -8.31
C GLN A 135 -14.39 6.01 -8.25
N GLN A 136 -13.30 5.80 -8.99
CA GLN A 136 -12.49 4.58 -8.91
C GLN A 136 -11.01 4.92 -8.99
N GLU A 137 -10.27 4.50 -8.00
CA GLU A 137 -8.82 4.66 -7.92
C GLU A 137 -8.09 3.46 -8.53
N GLY A 138 -6.79 3.67 -8.81
CA GLY A 138 -5.93 2.67 -9.43
C GLY A 138 -5.75 1.40 -8.61
N LEU A 139 -5.05 0.44 -9.19
CA LEU A 139 -4.60 -0.75 -8.47
C LEU A 139 -3.64 -0.34 -7.35
N SER A 140 -3.81 -0.95 -6.18
CA SER A 140 -2.79 -0.85 -5.15
C SER A 140 -1.51 -1.57 -5.59
N PHE A 141 -0.37 -1.24 -4.98
CA PHE A 141 0.88 -1.93 -5.26
C PHE A 141 0.78 -3.44 -4.97
N ILE A 142 0.04 -3.83 -3.92
CA ILE A 142 -0.03 -5.21 -3.49
C ILE A 142 -0.83 -6.05 -4.49
N ASN A 143 -0.20 -7.12 -4.98
CA ASN A 143 -0.88 -8.11 -5.81
C ASN A 143 -1.37 -9.29 -4.94
N PRO A 144 -2.69 -9.50 -4.79
CA PRO A 144 -3.24 -10.58 -3.97
C PRO A 144 -2.81 -11.98 -4.42
N ASP A 145 -2.67 -12.20 -5.74
CA ASP A 145 -2.30 -13.50 -6.30
C ASP A 145 -0.86 -13.92 -5.94
N LEU A 146 0.03 -12.92 -5.73
CA LEU A 146 1.41 -13.13 -5.29
C LEU A 146 1.53 -13.27 -3.77
N THR A 147 0.49 -12.89 -3.01
CA THR A 147 0.56 -12.77 -1.56
C THR A 147 0.37 -14.12 -0.87
N GLU A 148 1.27 -14.45 0.05
CA GLU A 148 1.19 -15.61 0.94
C GLU A 148 0.69 -15.22 2.32
N ALA A 149 1.30 -14.21 2.92
CA ALA A 149 0.95 -13.75 4.26
C ALA A 149 0.76 -12.24 4.32
N VAL A 150 -0.21 -11.84 5.11
CA VAL A 150 -0.55 -10.45 5.39
C VAL A 150 -0.43 -10.22 6.88
N ASN A 151 0.46 -9.33 7.29
CA ASN A 151 0.58 -8.90 8.68
C ASN A 151 0.17 -7.44 8.77
N PHE A 152 -0.75 -7.14 9.67
CA PHE A 152 -1.32 -5.82 9.83
C PHE A 152 -1.25 -5.34 11.28
N ALA A 153 -0.90 -4.07 11.50
CA ALA A 153 -0.96 -3.42 12.80
C ALA A 153 -1.73 -2.11 12.69
N ALA A 154 -2.85 -2.02 13.40
CA ALA A 154 -3.63 -0.79 13.56
C ALA A 154 -3.05 0.06 14.69
N GLY A 155 -1.92 0.75 14.44
CA GLY A 155 -1.16 1.50 15.45
C GLY A 155 -0.28 0.60 16.33
N GLY A 156 0.52 1.23 17.19
CA GLY A 156 1.38 0.52 18.15
C GLY A 156 2.47 -0.36 17.53
N PHE A 157 2.87 -0.10 16.29
CA PHE A 157 3.83 -0.92 15.57
C PHE A 157 5.29 -0.67 15.98
N GLU A 158 6.12 -1.69 15.76
CA GLU A 158 7.52 -1.75 16.16
C GLU A 158 8.40 -0.66 15.53
N ALA A 159 9.57 -0.35 16.15
CA ALA A 159 10.51 0.68 15.70
C ALA A 159 11.15 0.40 14.33
N ARG A 160 11.17 -0.86 13.88
CA ARG A 160 11.65 -1.24 12.54
C ARG A 160 10.86 -0.60 11.41
N TYR A 161 9.58 -0.34 11.64
CA TYR A 161 8.71 0.29 10.64
C TYR A 161 8.84 1.80 10.66
N GLY A 162 8.87 2.39 9.48
CA GLY A 162 9.24 3.79 9.26
C GLY A 162 8.19 4.82 9.63
N ASP A 163 8.30 5.90 9.01
CA ASP A 163 7.79 7.24 9.34
C ASP A 163 6.34 7.43 8.88
N LYS A 164 5.41 6.71 9.54
CA LYS A 164 3.95 6.80 9.40
C LYS A 164 3.30 6.72 10.78
N MET A 165 2.02 7.13 10.89
CA MET A 165 1.37 7.33 12.17
C MET A 165 0.25 6.33 12.46
N SER A 166 -0.44 5.82 11.44
CA SER A 166 -1.71 5.11 11.65
C SER A 166 -1.59 3.60 11.56
N SER A 167 -0.95 3.04 10.53
CA SER A 167 -0.84 1.58 10.41
C SER A 167 0.37 1.09 9.65
N VAL A 168 0.63 -0.21 9.79
CA VAL A 168 1.61 -0.96 9.00
C VAL A 168 0.92 -2.15 8.36
N LEU A 169 1.14 -2.32 7.07
CA LEU A 169 0.76 -3.48 6.29
C LEU A 169 2.05 -4.14 5.75
N ASP A 170 2.41 -5.31 6.30
CA ASP A 170 3.63 -6.05 5.96
C ASP A 170 3.26 -7.33 5.23
N ILE A 171 3.60 -7.40 3.96
CA ILE A 171 3.20 -8.43 3.01
C ILE A 171 4.37 -9.34 2.72
N THR A 172 4.12 -10.65 2.71
CA THR A 172 5.06 -11.64 2.22
C THR A 172 4.53 -12.27 0.94
N TYR A 173 5.32 -12.27 -0.13
CA TYR A 173 4.99 -12.92 -1.39
C TYR A 173 5.34 -14.39 -1.36
N LYS A 174 4.60 -15.18 -2.13
CA LYS A 174 4.71 -16.64 -2.25
C LYS A 174 6.10 -17.09 -2.70
N ARG A 175 6.48 -18.26 -2.22
CA ARG A 175 7.66 -19.02 -2.67
C ARG A 175 7.20 -20.43 -3.03
N PRO A 176 6.70 -20.65 -4.24
CA PRO A 176 6.19 -21.95 -4.67
C PRO A 176 7.29 -23.00 -4.63
N LYS A 177 6.91 -24.23 -4.29
CA LYS A 177 7.82 -25.40 -4.31
C LYS A 177 7.73 -26.16 -5.64
N ILE A 178 6.60 -26.05 -6.30
CA ILE A 178 6.28 -26.67 -7.59
C ILE A 178 5.77 -25.61 -8.55
N PHE A 179 5.54 -25.97 -9.79
CA PHE A 179 4.85 -25.10 -10.73
C PHE A 179 3.39 -24.91 -10.29
N GLU A 180 2.97 -23.66 -10.22
CA GLU A 180 1.58 -23.27 -9.94
C GLU A 180 1.18 -22.06 -10.79
N GLY A 181 -0.11 -21.91 -11.03
CA GLY A 181 -0.62 -20.77 -11.78
C GLY A 181 -2.13 -20.63 -11.65
N SER A 182 -2.61 -19.43 -11.88
CA SER A 182 -4.02 -19.11 -11.94
C SER A 182 -4.30 -18.04 -12.97
N ALA A 183 -5.50 -18.05 -13.53
CA ALA A 183 -6.01 -16.98 -14.35
C ALA A 183 -7.47 -16.74 -14.00
N SER A 184 -7.87 -15.48 -13.93
CA SER A 184 -9.25 -15.09 -13.68
C SER A 184 -9.64 -13.92 -14.58
N ALA A 185 -10.91 -13.86 -14.94
CA ALA A 185 -11.50 -12.77 -15.70
C ALA A 185 -12.88 -12.44 -15.15
N SER A 186 -13.19 -11.16 -15.10
CA SER A 186 -14.46 -10.61 -14.63
C SER A 186 -14.85 -9.38 -15.46
N LEU A 187 -16.03 -8.81 -15.20
CA LEU A 187 -16.43 -7.53 -15.80
C LEU A 187 -15.50 -6.36 -15.42
N LEU A 188 -14.76 -6.50 -14.32
CA LEU A 188 -13.84 -5.47 -13.82
C LEU A 188 -12.41 -5.62 -14.35
N GLY A 189 -12.06 -6.77 -14.92
CA GLY A 189 -10.71 -6.99 -15.44
C GLY A 189 -10.30 -8.45 -15.50
N ALA A 190 -8.98 -8.65 -15.62
CA ALA A 190 -8.37 -9.96 -15.72
C ALA A 190 -7.07 -10.00 -14.93
N ASN A 191 -6.79 -11.13 -14.31
CA ASN A 191 -5.56 -11.41 -13.58
C ASN A 191 -4.94 -12.70 -14.09
N ALA A 192 -3.62 -12.76 -14.08
CA ALA A 192 -2.87 -13.98 -14.34
C ALA A 192 -1.70 -14.08 -13.37
N TYR A 193 -1.44 -15.27 -12.88
CA TYR A 193 -0.39 -15.58 -11.94
C TYR A 193 0.35 -16.84 -12.36
N VAL A 194 1.67 -16.82 -12.28
CA VAL A 194 2.54 -17.97 -12.51
C VAL A 194 3.62 -18.01 -11.44
N GLY A 195 3.79 -19.17 -10.80
CA GLY A 195 4.83 -19.45 -9.85
C GLY A 195 5.58 -20.72 -10.21
N SER A 196 6.89 -20.76 -9.97
CA SER A 196 7.69 -21.94 -10.21
C SER A 196 8.96 -21.96 -9.35
N SER A 197 9.45 -23.18 -9.07
CA SER A 197 10.73 -23.42 -8.43
C SER A 197 11.51 -24.48 -9.18
N ILE A 198 12.77 -24.18 -9.51
CA ILE A 198 13.68 -25.08 -10.22
C ILE A 198 15.04 -25.01 -9.52
N GLY A 199 15.37 -26.03 -8.74
CA GLY A 199 16.62 -26.10 -7.99
C GLY A 199 16.77 -24.95 -7.00
N LYS A 200 17.71 -24.02 -7.24
CA LYS A 200 17.99 -22.85 -6.40
C LYS A 200 17.20 -21.60 -6.78
N PHE A 201 16.42 -21.66 -7.82
CA PHE A 201 15.67 -20.54 -8.38
C PHE A 201 14.19 -20.69 -8.08
N THR A 202 13.57 -19.64 -7.52
CA THR A 202 12.13 -19.57 -7.32
C THR A 202 11.63 -18.23 -7.86
N GLN A 203 10.51 -18.24 -8.56
CA GLN A 203 9.90 -17.04 -9.07
C GLN A 203 8.38 -17.08 -8.92
N VAL A 204 7.79 -15.92 -8.72
CA VAL A 204 6.36 -15.63 -8.88
C VAL A 204 6.20 -14.39 -9.73
N THR A 205 5.28 -14.44 -10.67
CA THR A 205 4.97 -13.31 -11.57
C THR A 205 3.47 -13.20 -11.70
N GLY A 206 2.96 -11.99 -11.55
CA GLY A 206 1.55 -11.68 -11.65
C GLY A 206 1.30 -10.50 -12.58
N PHE A 207 0.28 -10.64 -13.40
CA PHE A 207 -0.24 -9.60 -14.28
C PHE A 207 -1.66 -9.26 -13.84
N ARG A 208 -1.99 -7.96 -13.80
CA ARG A 208 -3.35 -7.48 -13.54
C ARG A 208 -3.76 -6.44 -14.57
N PHE A 209 -4.96 -6.58 -15.04
CA PHE A 209 -5.69 -5.57 -15.81
C PHE A 209 -7.00 -5.27 -15.11
N LYS A 210 -7.33 -4.00 -14.87
CA LYS A 210 -8.59 -3.57 -14.26
C LYS A 210 -9.18 -2.41 -15.07
N SER A 211 -10.50 -2.46 -15.28
CA SER A 211 -11.26 -1.37 -15.89
C SER A 211 -12.62 -1.25 -15.20
N GLY A 212 -12.90 -0.07 -14.68
CA GLY A 212 -14.18 0.20 -14.02
C GLY A 212 -15.29 0.70 -14.95
N ARG A 213 -15.02 0.84 -16.23
CA ARG A 213 -15.95 1.44 -17.21
C ARG A 213 -17.33 0.79 -17.20
N SER A 214 -17.39 -0.54 -17.13
CA SER A 214 -18.67 -1.28 -17.17
C SER A 214 -19.54 -1.00 -15.95
N ILE A 215 -18.99 -0.91 -14.75
CA ILE A 215 -19.74 -0.60 -13.53
C ILE A 215 -20.08 0.89 -13.47
N LEU A 216 -19.10 1.75 -13.69
CA LEU A 216 -19.31 3.21 -13.66
C LEU A 216 -20.31 3.68 -14.72
N GLY A 217 -20.37 3.01 -15.87
CA GLY A 217 -21.36 3.29 -16.93
C GLY A 217 -22.79 2.85 -16.61
N THR A 218 -23.02 2.03 -15.56
CA THR A 218 -24.36 1.66 -15.09
C THR A 218 -24.83 2.48 -13.90
N MET A 219 -23.93 3.28 -13.31
CA MET A 219 -24.28 4.20 -12.24
C MET A 219 -24.84 5.50 -12.85
N ASP A 220 -25.81 6.08 -12.15
CA ASP A 220 -26.29 7.42 -12.50
C ASP A 220 -25.23 8.46 -12.13
N THR A 221 -24.30 8.68 -13.04
CA THR A 221 -23.17 9.60 -12.86
C THR A 221 -23.31 10.79 -13.79
N ASP A 222 -22.82 11.93 -13.34
CA ASP A 222 -22.82 13.18 -14.12
C ASP A 222 -21.74 13.22 -15.23
N ALA A 223 -21.05 12.07 -15.49
CA ALA A 223 -19.94 12.02 -16.43
C ALA A 223 -19.61 10.58 -16.87
N GLU A 224 -18.94 10.45 -18.02
CA GLU A 224 -18.30 9.20 -18.43
C GLU A 224 -16.92 9.06 -17.76
N TYR A 225 -16.73 7.97 -17.02
CA TYR A 225 -15.47 7.58 -16.42
C TYR A 225 -14.91 6.35 -17.12
N ASP A 226 -13.67 6.40 -17.60
CA ASP A 226 -12.99 5.26 -18.26
C ASP A 226 -11.60 5.03 -17.64
N PRO A 227 -11.54 4.51 -16.40
CA PRO A 227 -10.28 4.13 -15.77
C PRO A 227 -9.78 2.80 -16.31
N LYS A 228 -8.47 2.73 -16.60
CA LYS A 228 -7.76 1.52 -17.07
C LYS A 228 -6.44 1.39 -16.34
N PHE A 229 -6.23 0.26 -15.70
CA PHE A 229 -5.08 -0.02 -14.89
C PHE A 229 -4.42 -1.32 -15.34
N ILE A 230 -3.12 -1.31 -15.51
CA ILE A 230 -2.31 -2.47 -15.87
C ILE A 230 -1.10 -2.49 -14.97
N ASP A 231 -0.81 -3.64 -14.39
CA ASP A 231 0.46 -3.87 -13.73
C ASP A 231 1.03 -5.26 -14.00
N LEU A 232 2.34 -5.34 -13.93
CA LEU A 232 3.13 -6.56 -13.97
C LEU A 232 4.07 -6.54 -12.78
N GLN A 233 4.01 -7.58 -11.95
CA GLN A 233 4.89 -7.74 -10.81
C GLN A 233 5.61 -9.07 -10.88
N THR A 234 6.85 -9.09 -10.38
CA THR A 234 7.63 -10.31 -10.23
C THR A 234 8.42 -10.29 -8.92
N TYR A 235 8.51 -11.44 -8.27
CA TYR A 235 9.40 -11.66 -7.15
C TYR A 235 10.22 -12.92 -7.42
N ILE A 236 11.53 -12.75 -7.42
CA ILE A 236 12.49 -13.79 -7.77
C ILE A 236 13.41 -14.00 -6.58
N THR A 237 13.66 -15.25 -6.23
CA THR A 237 14.66 -15.63 -5.22
C THR A 237 15.64 -16.61 -5.81
N TYR A 238 16.92 -16.42 -5.49
CA TYR A 238 17.99 -17.32 -5.92
C TYR A 238 18.94 -17.61 -4.78
N GLN A 239 19.10 -18.90 -4.45
CA GLN A 239 20.02 -19.37 -3.44
C GLN A 239 21.44 -19.45 -4.00
N LEU A 240 22.26 -18.40 -3.78
CA LEU A 240 23.64 -18.33 -4.24
C LEU A 240 24.50 -19.42 -3.61
N ALA A 241 24.41 -19.56 -2.29
CA ALA A 241 25.12 -20.55 -1.46
C ALA A 241 24.24 -20.93 -0.26
N PRO A 242 24.56 -21.95 0.53
CA PRO A 242 23.73 -22.37 1.68
C PRO A 242 23.38 -21.25 2.66
N LYS A 243 24.23 -20.22 2.77
CA LYS A 243 24.05 -19.08 3.68
C LYS A 243 23.76 -17.75 2.98
N TRP A 244 23.65 -17.74 1.64
CA TRP A 244 23.49 -16.53 0.85
C TRP A 244 22.33 -16.66 -0.12
N GLU A 245 21.41 -15.73 -0.05
CA GLU A 245 20.24 -15.62 -0.92
C GLU A 245 20.18 -14.21 -1.53
N ILE A 246 19.86 -14.12 -2.81
CA ILE A 246 19.53 -12.86 -3.48
C ILE A 246 18.07 -12.87 -3.88
N ASN A 247 17.38 -11.76 -3.65
CA ASN A 247 15.99 -11.58 -3.99
C ASN A 247 15.82 -10.33 -4.85
N PHE A 248 14.94 -10.42 -5.84
CA PHE A 248 14.55 -9.30 -6.68
C PHE A 248 13.04 -9.13 -6.65
N LEU A 249 12.56 -7.92 -6.38
CA LEU A 249 11.17 -7.51 -6.49
C LEU A 249 11.05 -6.44 -7.57
N GLY A 250 10.23 -6.68 -8.58
CA GLY A 250 9.98 -5.75 -9.67
C GLY A 250 8.49 -5.43 -9.85
N ASN A 251 8.17 -4.19 -10.21
CA ASN A 251 6.83 -3.76 -10.59
C ASN A 251 6.87 -2.74 -11.72
N LEU A 252 6.00 -2.95 -12.70
CA LEU A 252 5.70 -2.03 -13.80
C LEU A 252 4.20 -1.75 -13.77
N ALA A 253 3.79 -0.49 -13.63
CA ALA A 253 2.39 -0.13 -13.62
C ALA A 253 2.12 1.06 -14.56
N ASN A 254 0.96 1.03 -15.22
CA ASN A 254 0.46 2.11 -16.04
C ASN A 254 -1.04 2.28 -15.80
N ASN A 255 -1.40 3.40 -15.19
CA ASN A 255 -2.75 3.76 -14.84
C ASN A 255 -3.18 4.94 -15.72
N ASN A 256 -4.25 4.76 -16.48
CA ASN A 256 -4.85 5.80 -17.29
C ASN A 256 -6.26 6.07 -16.78
N TYR A 257 -6.60 7.33 -16.74
CA TYR A 257 -7.91 7.80 -16.33
C TYR A 257 -8.44 8.79 -17.35
N LYS A 258 -9.67 8.59 -17.79
CA LYS A 258 -10.37 9.52 -18.68
C LYS A 258 -11.70 9.89 -18.03
N PHE A 259 -11.98 11.18 -18.01
CA PHE A 259 -13.21 11.76 -17.54
C PHE A 259 -13.80 12.68 -18.61
N THR A 260 -15.09 12.53 -18.90
CA THR A 260 -15.82 13.37 -19.85
C THR A 260 -17.16 13.76 -19.20
N PRO A 261 -17.35 15.02 -18.82
CA PRO A 261 -18.59 15.46 -18.17
C PRO A 261 -19.77 15.39 -19.15
N TYR A 262 -20.96 15.05 -18.62
CA TYR A 262 -22.20 15.08 -19.38
C TYR A 262 -22.90 16.42 -19.20
N SER A 263 -23.49 16.91 -20.30
CA SER A 263 -24.44 18.03 -20.22
C SER A 263 -25.68 17.59 -19.44
N ARG A 264 -26.18 18.45 -18.60
CA ARG A 264 -27.34 18.17 -17.74
C ARG A 264 -28.32 19.33 -17.67
N GLU A 265 -29.56 19.00 -17.38
CA GLU A 265 -30.65 19.91 -17.23
C GLU A 265 -31.38 19.67 -15.92
N THR A 266 -31.72 20.73 -15.22
CA THR A 266 -32.46 20.68 -13.96
C THR A 266 -33.59 21.68 -14.00
N SER A 267 -34.83 21.24 -13.75
CA SER A 267 -35.99 22.10 -13.66
C SER A 267 -36.27 22.48 -12.21
N PHE A 268 -36.59 23.73 -11.97
CA PHE A 268 -36.92 24.28 -10.65
C PHE A 268 -37.95 25.42 -10.79
N GLY A 269 -38.53 25.89 -9.68
CA GLY A 269 -39.54 26.94 -9.65
C GLY A 269 -40.90 26.41 -9.27
N THR A 270 -41.96 27.19 -9.59
CA THR A 270 -43.37 26.83 -9.35
C THR A 270 -43.99 26.22 -10.60
N ALA A 271 -45.12 25.52 -10.45
CA ALA A 271 -45.85 24.97 -11.59
C ALA A 271 -46.32 26.05 -12.60
N GLU A 272 -46.50 27.28 -12.14
CA GLU A 272 -46.90 28.43 -12.98
C GLU A 272 -45.71 29.11 -13.66
N HIS A 273 -44.50 29.00 -13.06
CA HIS A 273 -43.27 29.60 -13.56
C HIS A 273 -42.10 28.61 -13.47
N PRO A 274 -42.14 27.53 -14.26
CA PRO A 274 -41.01 26.58 -14.30
C PRO A 274 -39.81 27.27 -14.98
N LYS A 275 -38.62 27.04 -14.41
CA LYS A 275 -37.33 27.43 -14.96
C LYS A 275 -36.48 26.24 -15.20
N ASN A 276 -35.83 26.18 -16.35
CA ASN A 276 -34.87 25.13 -16.70
C ASN A 276 -33.47 25.71 -16.68
N PHE A 277 -32.61 25.08 -15.88
CA PHE A 277 -31.20 25.40 -15.85
C PHE A 277 -30.44 24.27 -16.55
N LYS A 278 -29.75 24.61 -17.63
CA LYS A 278 -29.02 23.68 -18.45
C LYS A 278 -27.54 24.00 -18.43
N VAL A 279 -26.71 22.99 -18.22
CA VAL A 279 -25.26 23.09 -18.29
C VAL A 279 -24.79 22.25 -19.45
N TYR A 280 -24.19 22.87 -20.43
CA TYR A 280 -23.50 22.22 -21.52
C TYR A 280 -22.05 22.10 -21.16
N PHE A 281 -21.52 20.87 -21.18
CA PHE A 281 -20.12 20.61 -21.01
C PHE A 281 -19.48 20.21 -22.33
N ASP A 282 -18.26 20.70 -22.56
CA ASP A 282 -17.38 20.28 -23.63
C ASP A 282 -15.98 20.04 -23.09
N GLY A 283 -15.26 19.11 -23.73
CA GLY A 283 -13.92 18.78 -23.33
C GLY A 283 -13.81 17.52 -22.49
N ARG A 284 -12.63 17.33 -21.94
CA ARG A 284 -12.29 16.10 -21.20
C ARG A 284 -11.04 16.27 -20.34
N GLU A 285 -10.91 15.36 -19.41
CA GLU A 285 -9.70 15.15 -18.63
C GLU A 285 -9.03 13.83 -19.03
N ARG A 286 -7.72 13.81 -19.01
CA ARG A 286 -6.89 12.63 -19.20
C ARG A 286 -5.71 12.68 -18.25
N ASP A 287 -5.62 11.64 -17.41
CA ASP A 287 -4.51 11.47 -16.49
C ASP A 287 -3.78 10.17 -16.79
N ARG A 288 -2.48 10.22 -16.59
CA ARG A 288 -1.62 9.07 -16.79
C ARG A 288 -0.58 8.98 -15.67
N PHE A 289 -0.54 7.82 -15.02
CA PHE A 289 0.40 7.51 -13.96
C PHE A 289 1.20 6.27 -14.33
N GLN A 290 2.49 6.44 -14.52
CA GLN A 290 3.41 5.35 -14.84
C GLN A 290 4.36 5.13 -13.68
N THR A 291 4.54 3.88 -13.28
CA THR A 291 5.43 3.49 -12.18
C THR A 291 6.36 2.40 -12.64
N LEU A 292 7.64 2.58 -12.31
CA LEU A 292 8.68 1.57 -12.37
C LEU A 292 9.27 1.42 -10.98
N PHE A 293 9.27 0.21 -10.45
CA PHE A 293 9.89 -0.11 -9.18
C PHE A 293 10.75 -1.36 -9.32
N GLY A 294 11.92 -1.32 -8.70
CA GLY A 294 12.81 -2.47 -8.59
C GLY A 294 13.54 -2.46 -7.26
N ALA A 295 13.69 -3.63 -6.65
CA ALA A 295 14.42 -3.78 -5.41
C ALA A 295 15.23 -5.08 -5.40
N LEU A 296 16.44 -5.00 -4.87
CA LEU A 296 17.34 -6.11 -4.66
C LEU A 296 17.63 -6.27 -3.17
N THR A 297 17.59 -7.49 -2.68
CA THR A 297 17.97 -7.83 -1.31
C THR A 297 18.99 -8.96 -1.34
N LEU A 298 20.14 -8.74 -0.73
CA LEU A 298 21.15 -9.77 -0.48
C LEU A 298 21.04 -10.18 0.99
N LYS A 299 20.64 -11.41 1.25
CA LYS A 299 20.53 -12.01 2.58
C LYS A 299 21.74 -12.88 2.88
N HIS A 300 22.25 -12.78 4.11
CA HIS A 300 23.30 -13.62 4.64
C HIS A 300 22.88 -14.18 6.01
N ASN A 301 22.86 -15.51 6.12
CA ASN A 301 22.58 -16.23 7.36
C ASN A 301 23.88 -16.89 7.85
N PRO A 302 24.76 -16.17 8.59
CA PRO A 302 26.02 -16.74 9.05
C PRO A 302 25.82 -17.97 9.95
N ASN A 303 24.73 -17.99 10.72
CA ASN A 303 24.28 -19.10 11.54
C ASN A 303 22.74 -19.10 11.62
N GLU A 304 22.14 -20.09 12.29
CA GLU A 304 20.68 -20.26 12.42
C GLU A 304 19.98 -19.13 13.22
N ASN A 305 20.74 -18.39 14.01
CA ASN A 305 20.22 -17.35 14.90
C ASN A 305 20.44 -15.92 14.38
N THR A 306 21.20 -15.76 13.28
CA THR A 306 21.56 -14.42 12.78
C THR A 306 21.22 -14.30 11.31
N GLU A 307 20.50 -13.25 10.97
CA GLU A 307 20.22 -12.83 9.60
C GLU A 307 20.76 -11.41 9.38
N LEU A 308 21.45 -11.21 8.29
CA LEU A 308 21.95 -9.92 7.83
C LEU A 308 21.42 -9.66 6.42
N GLY A 309 21.00 -8.46 6.12
CA GLY A 309 20.51 -8.09 4.82
C GLY A 309 21.06 -6.76 4.33
N LEU A 310 21.39 -6.70 3.05
CA LEU A 310 21.63 -5.47 2.30
C LEU A 310 20.50 -5.30 1.30
N GLN A 311 19.89 -4.12 1.27
CA GLN A 311 18.78 -3.80 0.38
C GLN A 311 19.10 -2.57 -0.46
N ALA A 312 18.73 -2.62 -1.73
CA ALA A 312 18.73 -1.45 -2.60
C ALA A 312 17.41 -1.43 -3.38
N SER A 313 16.75 -0.28 -3.43
CA SER A 313 15.52 -0.13 -4.22
C SER A 313 15.51 1.19 -4.99
N ALA A 314 14.81 1.20 -6.11
CA ALA A 314 14.56 2.38 -6.91
C ALA A 314 13.08 2.42 -7.32
N PHE A 315 12.45 3.55 -7.07
CA PHE A 315 11.10 3.87 -7.48
C PHE A 315 11.14 5.07 -8.41
N LYS A 316 10.47 4.97 -9.55
CA LYS A 316 10.30 6.08 -10.48
C LYS A 316 8.84 6.19 -10.86
N SER A 317 8.24 7.36 -10.69
CA SER A 317 6.91 7.66 -11.21
C SER A 317 6.93 8.85 -12.16
N LYS A 318 6.06 8.78 -13.16
CA LYS A 318 5.70 9.87 -14.06
C LYS A 318 4.20 10.05 -13.99
N GLU A 319 3.77 11.22 -13.55
CA GLU A 319 2.37 11.60 -13.42
C GLU A 319 2.09 12.74 -14.39
N GLU A 320 1.11 12.58 -15.23
CA GLU A 320 0.63 13.57 -16.18
C GLU A 320 -0.87 13.76 -15.94
N GLU A 321 -1.27 14.99 -15.62
CA GLU A 321 -2.67 15.38 -15.45
C GLU A 321 -2.97 16.46 -16.48
N GLY A 322 -3.99 16.25 -17.28
CA GLY A 322 -4.35 17.23 -18.30
C GLY A 322 -5.83 17.28 -18.55
N TYR A 323 -6.40 18.46 -18.38
CA TYR A 323 -7.79 18.72 -18.73
C TYR A 323 -7.95 20.00 -19.56
N ASP A 324 -8.96 19.96 -20.41
CA ASP A 324 -9.58 21.07 -21.08
C ASP A 324 -11.08 20.85 -20.96
N ILE A 325 -11.74 21.61 -20.09
CA ILE A 325 -13.18 21.48 -19.80
C ILE A 325 -13.81 22.85 -19.83
N ALA A 326 -14.78 23.02 -20.72
CA ALA A 326 -15.62 24.21 -20.79
C ALA A 326 -17.03 23.86 -20.33
N GLY A 327 -17.63 24.73 -19.56
CA GLY A 327 -19.03 24.64 -19.15
C GLY A 327 -19.77 25.93 -19.52
N GLU A 328 -20.97 25.79 -20.09
CA GLU A 328 -21.83 26.90 -20.48
C GLU A 328 -23.18 26.75 -19.79
N TYR A 329 -23.59 27.77 -19.07
CA TYR A 329 -24.80 27.79 -18.26
C TYR A 329 -25.91 28.54 -18.98
N TRP A 330 -27.08 27.90 -19.10
CA TRP A 330 -28.27 28.45 -19.71
C TRP A 330 -29.44 28.41 -18.75
N LEU A 331 -30.20 29.50 -18.70
CA LEU A 331 -31.45 29.63 -17.97
C LEU A 331 -32.56 29.90 -18.96
N SER A 332 -33.61 29.10 -18.96
CA SER A 332 -34.83 29.33 -19.74
C SER A 332 -36.05 29.40 -18.84
N GLU A 333 -37.00 30.31 -19.18
CA GLU A 333 -38.34 30.33 -18.61
C GLU A 333 -39.27 29.64 -19.60
N ASN A 334 -40.11 28.71 -19.12
CA ASN A 334 -40.98 27.82 -19.87
C ASN A 334 -40.25 26.80 -20.74
N GLY A 335 -40.60 25.52 -20.58
CA GLY A 335 -40.05 24.40 -21.31
C GLY A 335 -40.26 24.48 -22.84
N ALA A 336 -39.60 25.41 -23.51
CA ALA A 336 -39.54 25.51 -24.97
C ALA A 336 -38.74 24.32 -25.50
N GLU A 337 -39.43 23.21 -25.79
CA GLU A 337 -38.88 22.03 -26.43
C GLU A 337 -38.54 22.22 -27.92
N ASN A 338 -38.90 23.39 -28.51
CA ASN A 338 -38.65 23.65 -29.91
C ASN A 338 -37.56 24.70 -30.13
N PRO A 339 -36.49 24.34 -30.90
CA PRO A 339 -35.45 25.31 -31.28
C PRO A 339 -35.93 26.47 -32.16
N ASN A 340 -37.19 26.43 -32.61
CA ASN A 340 -37.78 27.44 -33.51
C ASN A 340 -38.74 28.39 -32.83
N ASP A 341 -39.08 28.19 -31.55
CA ASP A 341 -39.91 29.12 -30.80
C ASP A 341 -39.02 30.10 -30.04
N ASP A 342 -39.00 31.32 -30.51
CA ASP A 342 -38.41 32.55 -29.97
C ASP A 342 -37.16 32.36 -29.08
N ALA A 343 -36.01 32.60 -29.67
CA ALA A 343 -34.69 32.66 -29.00
C ALA A 343 -34.63 33.72 -27.86
N SER A 344 -35.76 34.37 -27.54
CA SER A 344 -35.87 35.35 -26.47
C SER A 344 -36.07 34.77 -25.07
N ALA A 345 -36.37 33.48 -24.95
CA ALA A 345 -36.67 32.85 -23.66
C ALA A 345 -35.47 32.13 -23.00
N ALA A 346 -34.42 31.82 -23.73
CA ALA A 346 -33.23 31.18 -23.17
C ALA A 346 -32.06 32.19 -23.09
N MET A 347 -31.52 32.37 -21.90
CA MET A 347 -30.40 33.28 -21.64
C MET A 347 -29.17 32.53 -21.18
N SER A 348 -28.04 32.76 -21.86
CA SER A 348 -26.73 32.32 -21.35
C SER A 348 -26.37 33.14 -20.12
N VAL A 349 -26.19 32.47 -19.00
CA VAL A 349 -25.94 33.13 -17.69
C VAL A 349 -24.45 33.16 -17.37
N GLY A 350 -23.65 32.34 -18.03
CA GLY A 350 -22.22 32.36 -17.84
C GLY A 350 -21.53 31.18 -18.50
N ARG A 351 -20.23 31.30 -18.58
CA ARG A 351 -19.33 30.28 -19.11
C ARG A 351 -18.08 30.19 -18.26
N TYR A 352 -17.54 28.99 -18.12
CA TYR A 352 -16.17 28.80 -17.63
C TYR A 352 -15.37 27.90 -18.56
N HIS A 353 -14.04 28.02 -18.51
CA HIS A 353 -13.12 27.15 -19.22
C HIS A 353 -11.90 26.94 -18.35
N GLU A 354 -11.70 25.70 -17.96
CA GLU A 354 -10.58 25.24 -17.16
C GLU A 354 -9.58 24.49 -18.04
N HIS A 355 -8.30 24.78 -17.81
CA HIS A 355 -7.20 24.16 -18.51
C HIS A 355 -6.09 23.78 -17.53
N ALA A 356 -5.57 22.55 -17.66
CA ALA A 356 -4.39 22.12 -16.92
C ALA A 356 -3.46 21.24 -17.76
N ARG A 357 -2.17 21.38 -17.50
CA ARG A 357 -1.09 20.54 -18.01
C ARG A 357 -0.05 20.37 -16.92
N ASN A 358 -0.31 19.41 -16.04
CA ASN A 358 0.54 19.14 -14.88
C ASN A 358 1.43 17.93 -15.11
N ARG A 359 2.65 18.00 -14.64
CA ARG A 359 3.62 16.90 -14.73
C ARG A 359 4.42 16.79 -13.45
N LEU A 360 4.36 15.63 -12.81
CA LEU A 360 5.20 15.28 -11.68
C LEU A 360 6.09 14.08 -12.05
N ASN A 361 7.39 14.24 -11.92
CA ASN A 361 8.35 13.15 -12.03
C ASN A 361 9.02 12.95 -10.67
N SER A 362 8.92 11.75 -10.13
CA SER A 362 9.54 11.39 -8.86
C SER A 362 10.49 10.21 -9.06
N THR A 363 11.67 10.32 -8.49
CA THR A 363 12.64 9.23 -8.40
C THR A 363 13.09 9.14 -6.94
N VAL A 364 12.92 7.95 -6.35
CA VAL A 364 13.31 7.67 -4.97
C VAL A 364 14.18 6.42 -4.97
N MET A 365 15.36 6.53 -4.41
CA MET A 365 16.33 5.43 -4.28
C MET A 365 16.62 5.19 -2.80
N ASN A 366 16.60 3.93 -2.39
CA ASN A 366 16.95 3.53 -1.04
C ASN A 366 18.11 2.55 -1.06
N VAL A 367 19.03 2.72 -0.12
CA VAL A 367 20.07 1.73 0.20
C VAL A 367 20.08 1.55 1.71
N GLY A 368 20.01 0.31 2.15
CA GLY A 368 19.92 0.02 3.58
C GLY A 368 20.54 -1.31 3.97
N HIS A 369 20.83 -1.41 5.25
CA HIS A 369 21.23 -2.62 5.94
C HIS A 369 20.24 -2.93 7.04
N TYR A 370 19.92 -4.21 7.22
CA TYR A 370 19.19 -4.69 8.39
C TYR A 370 19.84 -5.94 8.95
N GLY A 371 19.62 -6.17 10.24
CA GLY A 371 20.06 -7.37 10.89
C GLY A 371 19.08 -7.85 11.95
N MET A 372 19.14 -9.15 12.22
CA MET A 372 18.39 -9.79 13.29
C MET A 372 19.31 -10.81 13.97
N ALA A 373 19.27 -10.84 15.31
CA ALA A 373 19.94 -11.85 16.12
C ALA A 373 18.97 -12.41 17.17
N ARG A 374 18.86 -13.75 17.24
CA ARG A 374 18.07 -14.46 18.24
C ARG A 374 18.99 -14.98 19.34
N LEU A 375 18.76 -14.54 20.56
CA LEU A 375 19.54 -14.87 21.75
C LEU A 375 18.59 -15.40 22.79
N LEU A 376 18.58 -16.72 23.05
CA LEU A 376 17.71 -17.35 24.05
C LEU A 376 16.27 -16.77 24.09
N ASN A 377 16.05 -15.79 24.93
CA ASN A 377 14.76 -15.13 25.16
C ASN A 377 14.61 -13.80 24.38
N ASN A 378 15.67 -13.30 23.77
CA ASN A 378 15.71 -12.00 23.10
C ASN A 378 15.75 -12.15 21.58
N THR A 379 15.11 -11.21 20.88
CA THR A 379 15.27 -11.05 19.43
C THR A 379 15.63 -9.62 19.15
N LEU A 380 16.91 -9.38 18.94
CA LEU A 380 17.42 -8.06 18.57
C LEU A 380 17.25 -7.85 17.08
N LYS A 381 16.71 -6.68 16.67
CA LYS A 381 16.62 -6.24 15.28
C LYS A 381 17.18 -4.83 15.17
N TRP A 382 17.93 -4.56 14.11
CA TRP A 382 18.49 -3.25 13.80
C TRP A 382 18.50 -2.99 12.31
N GLY A 383 18.60 -1.74 11.93
CA GLY A 383 18.75 -1.35 10.54
C GLY A 383 19.06 0.12 10.37
N ALA A 384 19.60 0.43 9.21
CA ALA A 384 19.87 1.79 8.77
C ALA A 384 19.57 1.90 7.27
N THR A 385 18.98 3.01 6.86
CA THR A 385 18.59 3.26 5.46
C THR A 385 18.94 4.71 5.09
N VAL A 386 19.45 4.86 3.89
CA VAL A 386 19.65 6.15 3.21
C VAL A 386 18.68 6.20 2.04
N GLN A 387 17.79 7.19 2.03
CA GLN A 387 16.83 7.45 0.96
C GLN A 387 17.20 8.74 0.24
N MET A 388 17.36 8.68 -1.06
CA MET A 388 17.60 9.82 -1.94
C MET A 388 16.35 10.09 -2.76
N GLU A 389 15.89 11.35 -2.73
CA GLU A 389 14.66 11.79 -3.40
C GLU A 389 14.99 12.88 -4.43
N LYS A 390 14.48 12.70 -5.63
CA LYS A 390 14.47 13.72 -6.68
C LYS A 390 13.08 13.86 -7.25
N ILE A 391 12.46 15.02 -7.08
CA ILE A 391 11.10 15.31 -7.51
C ILE A 391 11.13 16.59 -8.36
N ASN A 392 10.60 16.51 -9.57
CA ASN A 392 10.40 17.65 -10.46
C ASN A 392 8.89 17.80 -10.71
N ASP A 393 8.38 18.98 -10.46
CA ASP A 393 6.96 19.30 -10.48
C ASP A 393 6.71 20.55 -11.32
N LYS A 394 5.96 20.37 -12.41
CA LYS A 394 5.51 21.44 -13.28
C LYS A 394 4.00 21.53 -13.26
N ILE A 395 3.49 22.68 -12.89
CA ILE A 395 2.07 23.00 -12.91
C ILE A 395 1.84 24.12 -13.92
N SER A 396 0.84 23.96 -14.75
CA SER A 396 0.36 24.98 -15.67
C SER A 396 -1.15 24.89 -15.75
N GLU A 397 -1.80 25.73 -14.98
CA GLU A 397 -3.26 25.76 -14.87
C GLU A 397 -3.74 27.19 -15.10
N TRP A 398 -4.88 27.31 -15.75
CA TRP A 398 -5.62 28.57 -15.83
C TRP A 398 -7.12 28.32 -15.97
N GLU A 399 -7.89 29.29 -15.56
CA GLU A 399 -9.33 29.31 -15.65
C GLU A 399 -9.79 30.64 -16.21
N LYS A 400 -10.72 30.59 -17.13
CA LYS A 400 -11.49 31.76 -17.62
C LYS A 400 -12.92 31.61 -17.20
N ARG A 401 -13.52 32.70 -16.79
CA ARG A 401 -14.96 32.79 -16.48
C ARG A 401 -15.57 33.99 -17.17
N ASP A 402 -16.80 33.87 -17.60
CA ASP A 402 -17.64 34.99 -17.92
C ASP A 402 -18.99 34.91 -17.18
N SER A 403 -19.64 36.04 -17.05
CA SER A 403 -20.99 36.17 -16.52
C SER A 403 -21.77 37.06 -17.46
N SER A 404 -22.85 36.50 -18.04
CA SER A 404 -23.72 37.23 -18.98
C SER A 404 -22.96 37.91 -20.14
N GLY A 405 -21.91 37.21 -20.65
CA GLY A 405 -21.07 37.67 -21.75
C GLY A 405 -19.93 38.64 -21.37
N TYR A 406 -19.77 38.95 -20.07
CA TYR A 406 -18.66 39.77 -19.57
C TYR A 406 -17.59 38.89 -18.91
N SER A 407 -16.35 39.08 -19.34
CA SER A 407 -15.20 38.39 -18.74
C SER A 407 -15.03 38.75 -17.26
N LEU A 408 -14.67 37.77 -16.44
CA LEU A 408 -14.35 37.97 -15.03
C LEU A 408 -12.83 37.70 -14.79
N PRO A 409 -12.12 38.60 -14.07
CA PRO A 409 -12.56 39.94 -13.64
C PRO A 409 -12.83 40.86 -14.83
N GLN A 410 -13.73 41.83 -14.64
CA GLN A 410 -14.07 42.80 -15.71
C GLN A 410 -12.92 43.80 -15.91
N THR A 411 -12.22 43.66 -17.03
CA THR A 411 -11.07 44.51 -17.40
C THR A 411 -11.30 45.26 -18.72
N GLY A 412 -12.51 45.75 -18.93
CA GLY A 412 -12.92 46.42 -20.17
C GLY A 412 -13.20 45.45 -21.31
N ASN A 413 -12.69 45.71 -22.51
CA ASN A 413 -12.92 44.86 -23.69
C ASN A 413 -11.97 43.67 -23.83
N ASN A 414 -11.13 43.39 -22.84
CA ASN A 414 -10.14 42.32 -22.88
C ASN A 414 -10.67 41.08 -22.17
N VAL A 415 -10.39 39.90 -22.76
CA VAL A 415 -10.63 38.62 -22.09
C VAL A 415 -9.57 38.42 -21.01
N SER A 416 -10.02 38.29 -19.76
CA SER A 416 -9.16 38.13 -18.60
C SER A 416 -9.11 36.66 -18.15
N VAL A 417 -8.02 36.27 -17.56
CA VAL A 417 -7.90 35.00 -16.85
C VAL A 417 -8.44 35.20 -15.43
N TYR A 418 -9.40 34.36 -15.03
CA TYR A 418 -10.01 34.42 -13.70
C TYR A 418 -9.04 33.96 -12.63
N SER A 419 -8.40 32.82 -12.87
CA SER A 419 -7.35 32.29 -12.01
C SER A 419 -6.25 31.62 -12.84
N ASN A 420 -5.04 31.61 -12.32
CA ASN A 420 -3.92 30.86 -12.87
C ASN A 420 -3.10 30.25 -11.74
N LEU A 421 -2.39 29.17 -12.05
CA LEU A 421 -1.41 28.59 -11.16
C LEU A 421 -0.25 28.01 -12.00
N PHE A 422 0.93 28.53 -11.77
CA PHE A 422 2.14 28.07 -12.45
C PHE A 422 3.19 27.61 -11.43
N SER A 423 3.94 26.60 -11.80
CA SER A 423 5.00 26.07 -10.95
C SER A 423 6.06 25.35 -11.78
N ASP A 424 7.30 25.48 -11.37
CA ASP A 424 8.42 24.65 -11.81
C ASP A 424 9.32 24.41 -10.59
N ASN A 425 8.93 23.47 -9.74
CA ASN A 425 9.59 23.18 -8.48
C ASN A 425 10.42 21.91 -8.58
N GLN A 426 11.57 21.93 -7.93
CA GLN A 426 12.44 20.77 -7.81
C GLN A 426 12.84 20.56 -6.35
N ILE A 427 12.80 19.29 -5.92
CA ILE A 427 13.40 18.84 -4.65
C ILE A 427 14.47 17.81 -4.98
N GLU A 428 15.64 18.01 -4.39
CA GLU A 428 16.68 17.00 -4.24
C GLU A 428 17.02 16.93 -2.75
N SER A 429 16.79 15.79 -2.13
CA SER A 429 16.97 15.62 -0.69
C SER A 429 17.39 14.20 -0.32
N THR A 430 17.95 14.08 0.87
CA THR A 430 18.35 12.79 1.43
C THR A 430 17.74 12.63 2.81
N ARG A 431 17.23 11.44 3.09
CA ARG A 431 16.76 11.04 4.42
C ARG A 431 17.66 9.93 4.95
N PHE A 432 18.08 10.08 6.19
CA PHE A 432 18.81 9.04 6.93
C PHE A 432 17.89 8.50 8.01
N SER A 433 17.78 7.21 8.13
CA SER A 433 17.03 6.59 9.21
C SER A 433 17.77 5.39 9.78
N ALA A 434 17.65 5.19 11.10
CA ALA A 434 18.19 4.02 11.77
C ALA A 434 17.27 3.60 12.90
N TYR A 435 17.22 2.30 13.19
CA TYR A 435 16.47 1.76 14.30
C TYR A 435 17.22 0.63 15.00
N ALA A 436 16.90 0.46 16.27
CA ALA A 436 17.26 -0.72 17.04
C ALA A 436 16.10 -1.09 17.96
N GLN A 437 15.78 -2.37 18.05
CA GLN A 437 14.74 -2.89 18.92
C GLN A 437 15.07 -4.27 19.44
N ASP A 438 14.58 -4.59 20.62
CA ASP A 438 14.64 -5.92 21.20
C ASP A 438 13.25 -6.42 21.57
N ALA A 439 13.00 -7.68 21.34
CA ALA A 439 11.80 -8.40 21.75
C ALA A 439 12.19 -9.47 22.78
N PHE A 440 11.89 -9.20 24.04
CA PHE A 440 12.17 -10.07 25.16
C PHE A 440 10.94 -10.92 25.51
N LYS A 441 11.08 -12.25 25.48
CA LYS A 441 10.03 -13.21 25.83
C LYS A 441 10.39 -13.94 27.13
N PHE A 442 9.48 -13.91 28.09
CA PHE A 442 9.64 -14.65 29.33
C PHE A 442 8.33 -15.29 29.76
N ARG A 443 8.44 -16.48 30.34
CA ARG A 443 7.31 -17.26 30.82
C ARG A 443 7.30 -17.25 32.33
N THR A 444 6.12 -16.98 32.90
CA THR A 444 5.84 -17.08 34.33
C THR A 444 4.77 -18.15 34.60
N LYS A 445 4.44 -18.39 35.87
CA LYS A 445 3.30 -19.24 36.25
C LYS A 445 1.97 -18.70 35.73
N GLN A 446 1.84 -17.38 35.59
CA GLN A 446 0.64 -16.70 35.13
C GLN A 446 0.46 -16.74 33.60
N GLY A 447 1.54 -16.86 32.85
CA GLY A 447 1.47 -16.87 31.38
C GLY A 447 2.76 -16.48 30.69
N LEU A 448 2.64 -16.22 29.38
CA LEU A 448 3.73 -15.78 28.52
C LEU A 448 3.67 -14.27 28.34
N PHE A 449 4.75 -13.58 28.67
CA PHE A 449 4.96 -12.17 28.41
C PHE A 449 5.90 -11.95 27.23
N THR A 450 5.62 -10.93 26.44
CA THR A 450 6.53 -10.43 25.39
C THR A 450 6.62 -8.92 25.50
N LEU A 451 7.80 -8.44 25.84
CA LEU A 451 8.11 -7.00 25.85
C LEU A 451 8.90 -6.69 24.58
N VAL A 452 8.41 -5.76 23.78
CA VAL A 452 9.16 -5.22 22.63
C VAL A 452 9.45 -3.76 22.95
N ALA A 453 10.72 -3.38 22.92
CA ALA A 453 11.15 -2.00 23.10
C ALA A 453 12.15 -1.63 22.01
N GLY A 454 12.04 -0.42 21.49
CA GLY A 454 12.92 0.03 20.42
C GLY A 454 12.90 1.53 20.22
N VAL A 455 13.89 1.99 19.50
CA VAL A 455 14.05 3.40 19.14
C VAL A 455 14.30 3.51 17.64
N ARG A 456 13.80 4.59 17.06
CA ARG A 456 14.07 4.97 15.67
C ARG A 456 14.49 6.44 15.63
N GLY A 457 15.53 6.73 14.85
CA GLY A 457 15.94 8.09 14.51
C GLY A 457 15.82 8.31 13.03
N SER A 458 15.39 9.50 12.60
CA SER A 458 15.44 9.92 11.21
C SER A 458 15.86 11.38 11.07
N TYR A 459 16.57 11.69 9.99
CA TYR A 459 17.03 13.03 9.66
C TYR A 459 16.76 13.33 8.20
N TRP A 460 16.09 14.45 7.91
CA TRP A 460 15.80 14.90 6.55
C TRP A 460 16.59 16.16 6.21
N THR A 461 17.40 16.11 5.16
CA THR A 461 18.28 17.21 4.75
C THR A 461 17.52 18.43 4.22
N TYR A 462 16.30 18.24 3.72
CA TYR A 462 15.49 19.31 3.14
C TYR A 462 15.09 20.39 4.16
N ASN A 463 14.48 19.98 5.27
CA ASN A 463 14.05 20.88 6.35
C ASN A 463 14.96 20.82 7.59
N LYS A 464 16.06 20.02 7.52
CA LYS A 464 17.04 19.81 8.61
C LYS A 464 16.40 19.31 9.92
N GLU A 465 15.33 18.54 9.81
CA GLU A 465 14.60 18.03 10.96
C GLU A 465 15.16 16.69 11.40
N PHE A 466 15.42 16.56 12.69
CA PHE A 466 15.76 15.28 13.34
C PHE A 466 14.57 14.80 14.17
N LEU A 467 14.15 13.56 13.95
CA LEU A 467 13.05 12.93 14.63
C LEU A 467 13.54 11.76 15.46
N PHE A 468 13.05 11.64 16.69
CA PHE A 468 13.38 10.54 17.61
C PHE A 468 12.10 9.86 18.09
N SER A 469 11.94 8.57 17.77
CA SER A 469 10.73 7.77 17.94
C SER A 469 10.99 6.58 18.86
N PRO A 470 10.91 6.71 20.19
CA PRO A 470 10.88 5.59 21.11
C PRO A 470 9.52 4.89 21.05
N ARG A 471 9.53 3.56 21.06
CA ARG A 471 8.32 2.72 21.00
C ARG A 471 8.45 1.53 21.92
N ALA A 472 7.36 1.15 22.58
CA ALA A 472 7.31 -0.03 23.42
C ALA A 472 5.94 -0.72 23.32
N SER A 473 5.93 -2.04 23.40
CA SER A 473 4.71 -2.82 23.52
C SER A 473 4.89 -3.99 24.46
N LEU A 474 3.82 -4.33 25.19
CA LEU A 474 3.74 -5.46 26.10
C LEU A 474 2.58 -6.35 25.69
N GLY A 475 2.88 -7.61 25.38
CA GLY A 475 1.89 -8.65 25.14
C GLY A 475 1.87 -9.66 26.28
N PHE A 476 0.69 -10.09 26.70
CA PHE A 476 0.51 -11.10 27.72
C PHE A 476 -0.51 -12.15 27.28
N ILE A 477 -0.14 -13.41 27.32
CA ILE A 477 -1.01 -14.56 27.11
C ILE A 477 -1.10 -15.28 28.45
N PRO A 478 -2.22 -15.21 29.18
CA PRO A 478 -2.41 -15.94 30.40
C PRO A 478 -2.47 -17.45 30.18
N ASN A 479 -2.10 -18.22 31.22
CA ASN A 479 -2.22 -19.68 31.22
C ASN A 479 -3.67 -20.09 31.56
N PHE A 480 -4.64 -19.65 30.73
CA PHE A 480 -6.04 -20.03 30.83
C PHE A 480 -6.41 -20.96 29.67
N ASP A 481 -7.49 -21.75 29.85
CA ASP A 481 -8.07 -22.56 28.74
C ASP A 481 -8.74 -21.67 27.69
N GLN A 482 -8.99 -20.40 27.99
CA GLN A 482 -9.62 -19.43 27.09
C GLN A 482 -8.60 -18.75 26.20
N ASP A 483 -9.01 -18.42 24.96
CA ASP A 483 -8.21 -17.66 24.02
C ASP A 483 -8.21 -16.17 24.35
N LEU A 484 -7.33 -15.76 25.28
CA LEU A 484 -7.13 -14.38 25.68
C LEU A 484 -5.71 -13.93 25.38
N THR A 485 -5.57 -12.77 24.73
CA THR A 485 -4.29 -12.06 24.59
C THR A 485 -4.49 -10.60 24.92
N LEU A 486 -3.76 -10.11 25.90
CA LEU A 486 -3.75 -8.70 26.27
C LEU A 486 -2.55 -8.02 25.64
N ARG A 487 -2.77 -6.86 25.00
CA ARG A 487 -1.71 -6.09 24.34
C ARG A 487 -1.81 -4.63 24.74
N PHE A 488 -0.68 -4.05 25.09
CA PHE A 488 -0.52 -2.63 25.33
C PHE A 488 0.65 -2.13 24.48
N ALA A 489 0.49 -0.97 23.83
CA ALA A 489 1.54 -0.34 23.07
C ALA A 489 1.53 1.16 23.28
N THR A 490 2.71 1.76 23.30
CA THR A 490 2.91 3.21 23.37
C THR A 490 4.15 3.62 22.59
N GLY A 491 4.19 4.85 22.14
CA GLY A 491 5.36 5.36 21.40
C GLY A 491 5.12 6.71 20.78
N LEU A 492 6.19 7.28 20.25
CA LEU A 492 6.13 8.47 19.42
C LEU A 492 6.23 8.06 17.94
N TYR A 493 5.29 8.54 17.15
CA TYR A 493 5.21 8.28 15.72
C TYR A 493 5.26 9.61 14.98
N TYR A 494 6.03 9.67 13.90
CA TYR A 494 6.15 10.86 13.09
C TYR A 494 5.89 10.53 11.63
N GLN A 495 5.34 11.49 10.91
CA GLN A 495 5.21 11.46 9.45
C GLN A 495 5.76 12.75 8.87
N SER A 496 6.81 12.64 8.08
CA SER A 496 7.34 13.78 7.34
C SER A 496 6.36 14.23 6.27
N PRO A 497 6.30 15.53 5.95
CA PRO A 497 5.43 16.04 4.90
C PRO A 497 5.69 15.34 3.57
N PHE A 498 4.61 15.03 2.90
CA PHE A 498 4.63 14.56 1.52
C PHE A 498 4.89 15.75 0.57
N TYR A 499 5.47 15.52 -0.58
CA TYR A 499 5.86 16.58 -1.52
C TYR A 499 4.72 17.58 -1.81
N LYS A 500 3.50 17.08 -2.09
CA LYS A 500 2.35 17.97 -2.40
C LYS A 500 1.94 18.85 -1.22
N GLU A 501 2.20 18.45 0.03
CA GLU A 501 1.92 19.25 1.24
C GLU A 501 2.92 20.40 1.41
N LEU A 502 4.13 20.27 0.84
CA LEU A 502 5.13 21.34 0.86
C LEU A 502 4.76 22.52 -0.04
N ARG A 503 3.82 22.35 -0.97
CA ARG A 503 3.40 23.41 -1.88
C ARG A 503 2.65 24.50 -1.12
N LYS A 504 3.10 25.72 -1.27
CA LYS A 504 2.42 26.93 -0.80
C LYS A 504 2.14 27.84 -1.99
N VAL A 505 0.92 28.32 -2.13
CA VAL A 505 0.59 29.30 -3.17
C VAL A 505 1.15 30.66 -2.76
N ASP A 506 1.80 31.33 -3.69
CA ASP A 506 2.38 32.67 -3.58
C ASP A 506 2.16 33.42 -4.90
N LYS A 507 2.54 34.68 -4.98
CA LYS A 507 2.47 35.48 -6.20
C LYS A 507 3.84 35.80 -6.75
N ASP A 508 3.97 35.69 -8.07
CA ASP A 508 5.16 36.16 -8.77
C ASP A 508 5.20 37.70 -8.89
N LYS A 509 6.26 38.23 -9.47
CA LYS A 509 6.43 39.68 -9.69
C LYS A 509 5.37 40.30 -10.63
N ASN A 510 4.69 39.47 -11.41
CA ASN A 510 3.66 39.86 -12.36
C ASN A 510 2.24 39.68 -11.80
N GLY A 511 2.12 39.22 -10.54
CA GLY A 511 0.85 38.98 -9.87
C GLY A 511 0.20 37.62 -10.19
N ASN A 512 0.88 36.72 -10.93
CA ASN A 512 0.40 35.37 -11.19
C ASN A 512 0.57 34.50 -9.94
N ASN A 513 -0.37 33.60 -9.71
CA ASN A 513 -0.21 32.61 -8.66
C ASN A 513 0.83 31.56 -9.08
N ILE A 514 1.77 31.33 -8.19
CA ILE A 514 2.81 30.31 -8.33
C ILE A 514 2.80 29.41 -7.11
N THR A 515 3.33 28.19 -7.22
CA THR A 515 3.63 27.39 -6.04
C THR A 515 5.10 27.49 -5.68
N VAL A 516 5.36 27.73 -4.42
CA VAL A 516 6.69 27.67 -3.80
C VAL A 516 6.72 26.55 -2.76
N LEU A 517 7.91 26.05 -2.45
CA LEU A 517 8.05 24.95 -1.50
C LEU A 517 8.37 25.49 -0.10
N ASN A 518 7.50 25.14 0.86
CA ASN A 518 7.67 25.49 2.27
C ASN A 518 8.71 24.58 2.93
N LYS A 519 9.89 25.12 3.24
CA LYS A 519 10.98 24.41 3.95
C LYS A 519 10.77 24.34 5.47
N ASP A 520 9.87 25.16 6.00
CA ASP A 520 9.65 25.27 7.45
C ASP A 520 8.56 24.31 7.95
N LEU A 521 7.89 23.62 7.02
CA LEU A 521 6.85 22.67 7.37
C LEU A 521 7.46 21.49 8.15
N LYS A 522 6.93 21.25 9.33
CA LYS A 522 7.39 20.22 10.26
C LYS A 522 6.63 18.92 10.07
N SER A 523 7.25 17.84 10.51
CA SER A 523 6.63 16.51 10.55
C SER A 523 5.44 16.48 11.51
N GLN A 524 4.41 15.77 11.12
CA GLN A 524 3.26 15.47 11.97
C GLN A 524 3.70 14.47 13.06
N ARG A 525 3.01 14.49 14.22
CA ARG A 525 3.33 13.64 15.37
C ARG A 525 2.06 13.02 15.95
N SER A 526 2.15 11.74 16.29
CA SER A 526 1.14 10.98 17.04
C SER A 526 1.79 10.27 18.22
N ILE A 527 0.99 10.02 19.28
CA ILE A 527 1.42 9.32 20.50
C ILE A 527 0.54 8.10 20.71
#